data_d24f511e6d14cf1b7fb473e227a547ac
#
_entry.id   d24f511e6d14cf1b7fb473e227a547ac
#
_cell.length_a   1.000
_cell.length_b   1.000
_cell.length_c   1.000
_cell.angle_alpha   90.00
_cell.angle_beta   90.00
_cell.angle_gamma   90.00
#
_symmetry.space_group_name_H-M   'P 1'
#
loop_
_entity.id
_entity.type
_entity.pdbx_description
1 polymer ?
#
loop_
_entity_poly.entity_id
_entity_poly.type
_entity_poly.pdbx_seq_one_letter_code
_entity_poly.pdbx_strand_id
1 'polypeptide(L)'
;MYRIMFVAIFTAITIGCLAGNTRESKSIDGADRLKSIEAMGQWTINLIQSTKPSIKVEYPNTFSDKIVAEVRPDGTLYLGFKKNIVGTTRKQPFVATVYVPNIDEIRLSGAADIKSSGNFEGNSCTIKLQGASDVKNFNFEGKELYVSLSGSSDCSVKGNVNTVKLSLSGSSDFEMNGKGSVVNVVASGSSDVKMSDFHTETLQVSISGSSDMSITISQKATGTLSGASSLRYRGDADISGIKTSGSSEVIKL
;
A
#
# COMPACT_ATOMS: atom_id res chain seq x y z
N MET A 1 9.21 46.03 -17.98
CA MET A 1 8.78 45.32 -19.21
C MET A 1 8.83 43.82 -18.91
N TYR A 2 7.80 43.27 -18.28
CA TYR A 2 7.73 41.88 -17.90
C TYR A 2 7.16 41.05 -19.06
N ARG A 3 7.97 40.14 -19.60
CA ARG A 3 7.50 39.13 -20.56
C ARG A 3 6.81 37.99 -19.80
N ILE A 4 5.52 37.93 -19.90
CA ILE A 4 4.71 36.77 -19.47
C ILE A 4 4.95 35.70 -20.54
N MET A 5 5.64 34.62 -20.12
CA MET A 5 5.83 33.43 -20.93
C MET A 5 4.59 32.55 -20.76
N PHE A 6 3.71 32.54 -21.75
CA PHE A 6 2.61 31.57 -21.84
C PHE A 6 3.22 30.19 -22.12
N VAL A 7 3.18 29.31 -21.14
CA VAL A 7 3.42 27.88 -21.34
C VAL A 7 2.15 27.28 -21.94
N ALA A 8 2.21 26.96 -23.22
CA ALA A 8 1.11 26.26 -23.90
C ALA A 8 1.06 24.81 -23.39
N ILE A 9 -0.01 24.47 -22.69
CA ILE A 9 -0.32 23.11 -22.24
C ILE A 9 -0.78 22.34 -23.48
N PHE A 10 0.09 21.52 -24.05
CA PHE A 10 -0.30 20.54 -25.05
C PHE A 10 -0.91 19.30 -24.38
N THR A 11 -2.20 19.26 -24.23
CA THR A 11 -2.94 18.03 -23.93
C THR A 11 -3.09 17.20 -25.20
N ALA A 12 -2.27 16.17 -25.38
CA ALA A 12 -2.49 15.21 -26.44
C ALA A 12 -3.67 14.30 -26.08
N ILE A 13 -4.84 14.51 -26.68
CA ILE A 13 -6.00 13.63 -26.59
C ILE A 13 -5.87 12.61 -27.71
N THR A 14 -5.53 11.36 -27.39
CA THR A 14 -5.64 10.25 -28.34
C THR A 14 -6.97 9.56 -28.14
N ILE A 15 -7.85 9.63 -29.14
CA ILE A 15 -9.14 8.93 -29.17
C ILE A 15 -8.93 7.59 -29.86
N GLY A 16 -8.92 6.52 -29.06
CA GLY A 16 -8.98 5.15 -29.58
C GLY A 16 -10.43 4.69 -29.71
N CYS A 17 -10.91 4.54 -30.92
CA CYS A 17 -12.29 4.13 -31.19
C CYS A 17 -12.37 2.63 -31.41
N LEU A 18 -12.94 1.89 -30.44
CA LEU A 18 -13.49 0.55 -30.62
C LEU A 18 -14.93 0.56 -30.09
N ALA A 19 -15.83 -0.03 -30.86
CA ALA A 19 -17.29 0.05 -30.72
C ALA A 19 -17.78 -0.07 -29.26
N GLY A 20 -18.42 0.96 -28.72
CA GLY A 20 -19.30 0.94 -27.54
C GLY A 20 -18.79 1.58 -26.25
N ASN A 21 -17.47 1.72 -26.03
CA ASN A 21 -16.91 2.32 -24.79
C ASN A 21 -15.66 3.13 -25.12
N THR A 22 -15.82 4.40 -25.41
CA THR A 22 -14.69 5.32 -25.60
C THR A 22 -14.03 5.61 -24.24
N ARG A 23 -12.69 5.39 -24.19
CA ARG A 23 -11.86 5.76 -23.04
C ARG A 23 -11.11 7.03 -23.35
N GLU A 24 -10.98 7.88 -22.36
CA GLU A 24 -10.08 9.01 -22.41
C GLU A 24 -8.76 8.68 -21.72
N SER A 25 -7.71 9.30 -22.23
CA SER A 25 -6.35 9.20 -21.69
C SER A 25 -5.83 10.61 -21.46
N LYS A 26 -5.28 10.86 -20.25
CA LYS A 26 -4.75 12.16 -19.86
C LYS A 26 -3.41 11.99 -19.18
N SER A 27 -2.41 12.78 -19.58
CA SER A 27 -1.17 12.95 -18.82
C SER A 27 -1.39 13.96 -17.70
N ILE A 28 -0.79 13.69 -16.53
CA ILE A 28 -0.86 14.54 -15.36
C ILE A 28 0.51 15.17 -15.12
N ASP A 29 0.54 16.49 -15.01
CA ASP A 29 1.76 17.25 -14.74
C ASP A 29 2.21 17.10 -13.28
N GLY A 30 3.50 17.33 -13.02
CA GLY A 30 4.07 17.33 -11.67
C GLY A 30 4.60 15.97 -11.20
N ALA A 31 4.79 15.01 -12.11
CA ALA A 31 5.36 13.71 -11.78
C ALA A 31 6.77 13.79 -11.19
N ASP A 32 7.53 14.83 -11.54
CA ASP A 32 8.88 15.13 -11.05
C ASP A 32 8.96 15.42 -9.55
N ARG A 33 7.86 15.92 -8.96
CA ARG A 33 7.76 16.21 -7.52
C ARG A 33 6.95 15.19 -6.74
N LEU A 34 6.50 14.10 -7.38
CA LEU A 34 5.65 13.11 -6.75
C LEU A 34 6.38 12.39 -5.60
N LYS A 35 5.74 12.35 -4.43
CA LYS A 35 6.20 11.67 -3.21
C LYS A 35 5.17 10.74 -2.63
N SER A 36 3.89 11.01 -2.87
CA SER A 36 2.78 10.29 -2.25
C SER A 36 1.67 10.01 -3.25
N ILE A 37 0.96 8.89 -3.06
CA ILE A 37 -0.24 8.55 -3.81
C ILE A 37 -1.41 8.47 -2.83
N GLU A 38 -2.49 9.18 -3.13
CA GLU A 38 -3.78 9.09 -2.43
C GLU A 38 -4.86 8.74 -3.44
N ALA A 39 -5.47 7.56 -3.31
CA ALA A 39 -6.54 7.14 -4.20
C ALA A 39 -7.80 6.77 -3.43
N MET A 40 -8.94 7.25 -3.92
CA MET A 40 -10.27 7.02 -3.33
C MET A 40 -11.22 6.43 -4.38
N GLY A 41 -11.88 5.32 -4.04
CA GLY A 41 -12.83 4.64 -4.92
C GLY A 41 -12.21 3.46 -5.67
N GLN A 42 -12.55 3.27 -6.94
CA GLN A 42 -12.16 2.09 -7.73
C GLN A 42 -11.05 2.43 -8.73
N TRP A 43 -9.83 2.59 -8.26
CA TRP A 43 -8.67 2.85 -9.10
C TRP A 43 -7.76 1.62 -9.18
N THR A 44 -7.29 1.29 -10.37
CA THR A 44 -6.16 0.37 -10.57
C THR A 44 -4.93 1.19 -10.91
N ILE A 45 -3.90 1.11 -10.06
CA ILE A 45 -2.69 1.90 -10.19
C ILE A 45 -1.52 0.98 -10.50
N ASN A 46 -0.90 1.17 -11.67
CA ASN A 46 0.36 0.53 -12.01
C ASN A 46 1.49 1.47 -11.55
N LEU A 47 2.14 1.14 -10.43
CA LEU A 47 3.24 1.91 -9.86
C LEU A 47 4.57 1.29 -10.31
N ILE A 48 5.34 2.04 -11.08
CA ILE A 48 6.55 1.55 -11.75
C ILE A 48 7.74 2.42 -11.35
N GLN A 49 8.75 1.80 -10.78
CA GLN A 49 10.00 2.49 -10.47
C GLN A 49 10.71 2.91 -11.76
N SER A 50 11.04 4.21 -11.87
CA SER A 50 11.69 4.77 -13.07
C SER A 50 12.38 6.09 -12.76
N THR A 51 13.52 6.32 -13.39
CA THR A 51 14.24 7.60 -13.34
C THR A 51 13.62 8.68 -14.23
N LYS A 52 12.61 8.33 -15.04
CA LYS A 52 11.85 9.27 -15.90
C LYS A 52 10.42 9.36 -15.39
N PRO A 53 10.11 10.31 -14.49
CA PRO A 53 8.79 10.43 -13.90
C PRO A 53 7.72 10.77 -14.94
N SER A 54 6.60 10.09 -14.88
CA SER A 54 5.42 10.42 -15.70
C SER A 54 4.17 9.80 -15.11
N ILE A 55 3.02 10.43 -15.32
CA ILE A 55 1.73 9.96 -14.85
C ILE A 55 0.75 10.00 -16.01
N LYS A 56 0.09 8.88 -16.25
CA LYS A 56 -0.99 8.73 -17.23
C LYS A 56 -2.22 8.17 -16.56
N VAL A 57 -3.38 8.76 -16.80
CA VAL A 57 -4.67 8.24 -16.33
C VAL A 57 -5.56 7.90 -17.51
N GLU A 58 -6.31 6.81 -17.39
CA GLU A 58 -7.25 6.30 -18.40
C GLU A 58 -8.58 5.97 -17.72
N TYR A 59 -9.66 6.50 -18.25
CA TYR A 59 -10.98 6.40 -17.67
C TYR A 59 -12.08 6.42 -18.75
N PRO A 60 -13.31 5.98 -18.43
CA PRO A 60 -14.44 6.10 -19.36
C PRO A 60 -14.77 7.57 -19.62
N ASN A 61 -15.01 7.96 -20.87
CA ASN A 61 -15.32 9.32 -21.27
C ASN A 61 -16.54 9.92 -20.52
N THR A 62 -17.49 9.09 -20.12
CA THR A 62 -18.66 9.48 -19.33
C THR A 62 -18.33 10.00 -17.91
N PHE A 63 -17.05 9.93 -17.52
CA PHE A 63 -16.55 10.39 -16.22
C PHE A 63 -15.55 11.54 -16.32
N SER A 64 -15.34 12.13 -17.51
CA SER A 64 -14.37 13.21 -17.74
C SER A 64 -14.55 14.42 -16.82
N ASP A 65 -15.81 14.78 -16.55
CA ASP A 65 -16.20 15.87 -15.66
C ASP A 65 -16.34 15.47 -14.18
N LYS A 66 -16.22 14.17 -13.87
CA LYS A 66 -16.51 13.58 -12.55
C LYS A 66 -15.28 13.14 -11.79
N ILE A 67 -14.18 12.85 -12.47
CA ILE A 67 -12.93 12.44 -11.82
C ILE A 67 -12.12 13.66 -11.38
N VAL A 68 -11.27 13.44 -10.37
CA VAL A 68 -10.17 14.30 -9.98
C VAL A 68 -8.90 13.49 -10.08
N ALA A 69 -7.95 13.94 -10.90
CA ALA A 69 -6.63 13.34 -11.03
C ALA A 69 -5.63 14.49 -11.18
N GLU A 70 -4.84 14.73 -10.14
CA GLU A 70 -3.90 15.86 -10.07
C GLU A 70 -2.74 15.57 -9.12
N VAL A 71 -1.59 16.20 -9.36
CA VAL A 71 -0.51 16.26 -8.38
C VAL A 71 -0.63 17.57 -7.60
N ARG A 72 -0.93 17.47 -6.32
CA ARG A 72 -1.06 18.59 -5.40
C ARG A 72 0.32 19.27 -5.14
N PRO A 73 0.32 20.50 -4.60
CA PRO A 73 1.58 21.22 -4.31
C PRO A 73 2.53 20.49 -3.36
N ASP A 74 2.01 19.65 -2.46
CA ASP A 74 2.76 18.84 -1.52
C ASP A 74 3.44 17.60 -2.13
N GLY A 75 3.24 17.35 -3.43
CA GLY A 75 3.74 16.18 -4.14
C GLY A 75 2.84 14.95 -4.01
N THR A 76 1.57 15.11 -3.64
CA THR A 76 0.60 14.01 -3.58
C THR A 76 -0.15 13.88 -4.90
N LEU A 77 -0.07 12.73 -5.57
CA LEU A 77 -1.00 12.37 -6.63
C LEU A 77 -2.34 12.00 -6.00
N TYR A 78 -3.33 12.83 -6.22
CA TYR A 78 -4.70 12.55 -5.79
C TYR A 78 -5.51 11.98 -6.96
N LEU A 79 -6.09 10.81 -6.71
CA LEU A 79 -6.99 10.10 -7.63
C LEU A 79 -8.33 9.89 -6.92
N GLY A 80 -9.36 10.53 -7.41
CA GLY A 80 -10.67 10.46 -6.75
C GLY A 80 -11.81 10.89 -7.66
N PHE A 81 -12.92 11.21 -7.02
CA PHE A 81 -14.13 11.64 -7.70
C PHE A 81 -14.63 12.95 -7.10
N LYS A 82 -15.24 13.80 -7.92
CA LYS A 82 -16.01 14.95 -7.44
C LYS A 82 -17.21 14.46 -6.62
N LYS A 83 -17.68 15.28 -5.68
CA LYS A 83 -18.84 14.95 -4.83
C LYS A 83 -20.06 14.57 -5.68
N ASN A 84 -20.90 13.66 -5.17
CA ASN A 84 -22.19 13.22 -5.74
C ASN A 84 -22.13 12.28 -6.94
N ILE A 85 -21.11 11.44 -7.05
CA ILE A 85 -21.18 10.34 -8.02
C ILE A 85 -21.95 9.17 -7.40
N VAL A 86 -23.16 8.96 -7.90
CA VAL A 86 -23.95 7.76 -7.63
C VAL A 86 -23.83 6.84 -8.85
N GLY A 87 -23.30 5.64 -8.66
CA GLY A 87 -23.21 4.63 -9.71
C GLY A 87 -21.95 3.79 -9.59
N THR A 88 -22.11 2.49 -9.80
CA THR A 88 -21.00 1.55 -9.81
C THR A 88 -20.49 1.36 -11.23
N THR A 89 -19.19 1.57 -11.43
CA THR A 89 -18.53 1.37 -12.73
C THR A 89 -17.87 0.00 -12.85
N ARG A 90 -18.45 -1.03 -12.25
CA ARG A 90 -17.92 -2.40 -12.26
C ARG A 90 -17.46 -2.93 -13.62
N LYS A 91 -17.86 -2.29 -14.71
CA LYS A 91 -17.52 -2.72 -16.07
C LYS A 91 -16.39 -1.94 -16.76
N GLN A 92 -15.93 -0.82 -16.17
CA GLN A 92 -14.94 0.03 -16.83
C GLN A 92 -13.91 0.53 -15.81
N PRO A 93 -12.67 0.01 -15.84
CA PRO A 93 -11.66 0.38 -14.83
C PRO A 93 -11.18 1.83 -15.03
N PHE A 94 -10.92 2.50 -13.90
CA PHE A 94 -10.09 3.70 -13.84
C PHE A 94 -8.66 3.24 -13.62
N VAL A 95 -7.76 3.59 -14.54
CA VAL A 95 -6.38 3.13 -14.51
C VAL A 95 -5.46 4.33 -14.41
N ALA A 96 -4.51 4.28 -13.48
CA ALA A 96 -3.39 5.21 -13.45
C ALA A 96 -2.09 4.44 -13.65
N THR A 97 -1.25 4.88 -14.56
CA THR A 97 0.12 4.37 -14.73
C THR A 97 1.08 5.46 -14.27
N VAL A 98 1.85 5.14 -13.23
CA VAL A 98 2.69 6.08 -12.48
C VAL A 98 4.13 5.62 -12.52
N TYR A 99 4.99 6.37 -13.19
CA TYR A 99 6.43 6.16 -13.22
C TYR A 99 7.09 7.16 -12.28
N VAL A 100 7.82 6.68 -11.27
CA VAL A 100 8.51 7.55 -10.28
C VAL A 100 9.81 6.90 -9.80
N PRO A 101 10.82 7.69 -9.40
CA PRO A 101 12.04 7.13 -8.83
C PRO A 101 11.82 6.48 -7.46
N ASN A 102 11.03 7.14 -6.60
CA ASN A 102 10.71 6.68 -5.25
C ASN A 102 9.32 7.13 -4.81
N ILE A 103 8.81 6.52 -3.74
CA ILE A 103 7.55 6.86 -3.13
C ILE A 103 7.66 6.79 -1.60
N ASP A 104 7.19 7.81 -0.89
CA ASP A 104 7.26 7.92 0.57
C ASP A 104 5.95 7.48 1.24
N GLU A 105 4.81 7.65 0.55
CA GLU A 105 3.52 7.31 1.14
C GLU A 105 2.51 6.84 0.09
N ILE A 106 1.75 5.80 0.47
CA ILE A 106 0.61 5.25 -0.28
C ILE A 106 -0.61 5.25 0.65
N ARG A 107 -1.68 5.93 0.24
CA ARG A 107 -2.98 5.92 0.92
C ARG A 107 -4.06 5.49 -0.05
N LEU A 108 -4.69 4.38 0.23
CA LEU A 108 -5.80 3.88 -0.59
C LEU A 108 -7.06 3.74 0.27
N SER A 109 -8.19 4.07 -0.32
CA SER A 109 -9.49 3.89 0.32
C SER A 109 -10.58 3.50 -0.68
N GLY A 110 -11.59 2.77 -0.20
CA GLY A 110 -12.66 2.24 -1.04
C GLY A 110 -12.29 0.88 -1.62
N ALA A 111 -11.97 0.81 -2.90
CA ALA A 111 -11.56 -0.40 -3.62
C ALA A 111 -10.45 -0.06 -4.64
N ALA A 112 -9.43 0.61 -4.18
CA ALA A 112 -8.30 1.03 -5.00
C ALA A 112 -7.15 0.02 -4.85
N ASP A 113 -6.55 -0.36 -5.99
CA ASP A 113 -5.50 -1.36 -6.03
C ASP A 113 -4.21 -0.78 -6.61
N ILE A 114 -3.08 -1.10 -6.00
CA ILE A 114 -1.75 -0.87 -6.57
C ILE A 114 -1.11 -2.20 -6.97
N LYS A 115 -0.63 -2.24 -8.22
CA LYS A 115 0.33 -3.24 -8.69
C LYS A 115 1.67 -2.55 -8.87
N SER A 116 2.64 -2.95 -8.06
CA SER A 116 3.95 -2.33 -8.06
C SER A 116 4.97 -3.15 -8.85
N SER A 117 5.95 -2.47 -9.45
CA SER A 117 7.11 -3.10 -10.10
C SER A 117 8.35 -2.23 -9.98
N GLY A 118 9.51 -2.88 -9.86
CA GLY A 118 10.80 -2.24 -9.58
C GLY A 118 11.09 -2.20 -8.08
N ASN A 119 12.24 -1.61 -7.73
CA ASN A 119 12.72 -1.54 -6.35
C ASN A 119 12.70 -0.07 -5.89
N PHE A 120 11.94 0.22 -4.87
CA PHE A 120 11.87 1.54 -4.25
C PHE A 120 12.83 1.58 -3.06
N GLU A 121 13.47 2.72 -2.85
CA GLU A 121 14.43 2.91 -1.77
C GLU A 121 14.14 4.19 -1.02
N GLY A 122 14.38 4.19 0.30
CA GLY A 122 14.15 5.40 1.10
C GLY A 122 14.46 5.26 2.58
N ASN A 123 14.40 6.38 3.30
CA ASN A 123 14.52 6.31 4.76
C ASN A 123 13.27 5.69 5.38
N SER A 124 12.09 6.06 4.88
CA SER A 124 10.81 5.55 5.38
C SER A 124 9.79 5.46 4.25
N CYS A 125 8.90 4.48 4.36
CA CYS A 125 7.69 4.39 3.54
C CYS A 125 6.49 4.11 4.44
N THR A 126 5.36 4.75 4.11
CA THR A 126 4.09 4.57 4.83
C THR A 126 3.03 4.04 3.87
N ILE A 127 2.36 2.95 4.23
CA ILE A 127 1.25 2.35 3.48
C ILE A 127 0.02 2.34 4.37
N LYS A 128 -1.06 2.99 3.94
CA LYS A 128 -2.35 3.02 4.64
C LYS A 128 -3.46 2.58 3.71
N LEU A 129 -4.09 1.46 4.03
CA LEU A 129 -5.16 0.89 3.23
C LEU A 129 -6.45 0.82 4.05
N GLN A 130 -7.56 1.21 3.44
CA GLN A 130 -8.88 1.18 4.05
C GLN A 130 -9.93 0.65 3.07
N GLY A 131 -10.92 -0.06 3.59
CA GLY A 131 -11.99 -0.63 2.79
C GLY A 131 -11.62 -1.98 2.19
N ALA A 132 -11.59 -2.10 0.88
CA ALA A 132 -11.18 -3.29 0.15
C ALA A 132 -10.07 -2.92 -0.86
N SER A 133 -8.97 -2.39 -0.33
CA SER A 133 -7.88 -1.82 -1.12
C SER A 133 -6.62 -2.67 -0.99
N ASP A 134 -5.94 -2.90 -2.11
CA ASP A 134 -4.79 -3.81 -2.14
C ASP A 134 -3.50 -3.12 -2.62
N VAL A 135 -2.36 -3.53 -2.05
CA VAL A 135 -1.03 -3.23 -2.59
C VAL A 135 -0.28 -4.53 -2.85
N LYS A 136 0.07 -4.78 -4.10
CA LYS A 136 0.70 -6.04 -4.53
C LYS A 136 2.11 -5.82 -5.09
N ASN A 137 3.04 -6.72 -4.69
CA ASN A 137 4.42 -6.77 -5.17
C ASN A 137 5.20 -5.48 -4.94
N PHE A 138 5.03 -4.82 -3.80
CA PHE A 138 5.78 -3.63 -3.46
C PHE A 138 7.16 -4.02 -2.91
N ASN A 139 8.21 -3.72 -3.67
CA ASN A 139 9.59 -3.96 -3.23
C ASN A 139 10.14 -2.68 -2.62
N PHE A 140 10.57 -2.74 -1.35
CA PHE A 140 11.08 -1.58 -0.62
C PHE A 140 12.32 -1.93 0.19
N GLU A 141 13.38 -1.14 0.01
CA GLU A 141 14.62 -1.19 0.78
C GLU A 141 14.76 0.10 1.60
N GLY A 142 14.88 -0.01 2.94
CA GLY A 142 14.92 1.21 3.74
C GLY A 142 15.10 1.02 5.24
N LYS A 143 14.98 2.14 5.99
CA LYS A 143 15.13 2.09 7.44
C LYS A 143 13.82 1.74 8.14
N GLU A 144 12.70 2.32 7.71
CA GLU A 144 11.42 2.14 8.36
C GLU A 144 10.29 1.90 7.35
N LEU A 145 9.45 0.92 7.64
CA LEU A 145 8.19 0.67 6.94
C LEU A 145 7.03 0.71 7.94
N TYR A 146 6.07 1.57 7.67
CA TYR A 146 4.82 1.66 8.43
C TYR A 146 3.67 1.18 7.57
N VAL A 147 2.94 0.15 8.03
CA VAL A 147 1.76 -0.36 7.33
C VAL A 147 0.56 -0.34 8.26
N SER A 148 -0.52 0.27 7.80
CA SER A 148 -1.80 0.28 8.50
C SER A 148 -2.90 -0.21 7.57
N LEU A 149 -3.51 -1.34 7.92
CA LEU A 149 -4.56 -1.98 7.15
C LEU A 149 -5.86 -2.01 7.95
N SER A 150 -6.97 -1.72 7.28
CA SER A 150 -8.28 -1.79 7.90
C SER A 150 -9.39 -2.17 6.91
N GLY A 151 -10.42 -2.84 7.38
CA GLY A 151 -11.48 -3.38 6.53
C GLY A 151 -11.13 -4.77 6.02
N SER A 152 -11.01 -4.94 4.71
CA SER A 152 -10.60 -6.18 4.03
C SER A 152 -9.49 -5.85 3.02
N SER A 153 -8.40 -5.31 3.54
CA SER A 153 -7.30 -4.77 2.73
C SER A 153 -6.07 -5.68 2.80
N ASP A 154 -5.46 -5.93 1.65
CA ASP A 154 -4.29 -6.80 1.54
C ASP A 154 -3.04 -6.03 1.12
N CYS A 155 -1.90 -6.37 1.73
CA CYS A 155 -0.62 -5.74 1.37
C CYS A 155 0.50 -6.77 1.29
N SER A 156 1.18 -6.85 0.15
CA SER A 156 2.38 -7.68 -0.01
C SER A 156 3.62 -6.84 -0.32
N VAL A 157 4.66 -7.04 0.51
CA VAL A 157 5.92 -6.31 0.45
C VAL A 157 7.09 -7.29 0.35
N LYS A 158 8.15 -6.89 -0.36
CA LYS A 158 9.45 -7.58 -0.34
C LYS A 158 10.54 -6.57 -0.07
N GLY A 159 11.61 -7.00 0.62
CA GLY A 159 12.79 -6.17 0.77
C GLY A 159 13.37 -6.17 2.19
N ASN A 160 14.50 -5.46 2.33
CA ASN A 160 15.20 -5.37 3.59
C ASN A 160 14.86 -4.04 4.27
N VAL A 161 14.25 -4.12 5.43
CA VAL A 161 13.80 -2.95 6.19
C VAL A 161 14.17 -3.10 7.64
N ASN A 162 14.97 -2.15 8.16
CA ASN A 162 15.50 -2.26 9.51
C ASN A 162 14.40 -2.33 10.58
N THR A 163 13.37 -1.50 10.45
CA THR A 163 12.23 -1.47 11.39
C THR A 163 10.91 -1.56 10.63
N VAL A 164 10.11 -2.57 10.92
CA VAL A 164 8.75 -2.75 10.37
C VAL A 164 7.74 -2.53 11.47
N LYS A 165 6.76 -1.65 11.24
CA LYS A 165 5.64 -1.37 12.15
C LYS A 165 4.32 -1.65 11.45
N LEU A 166 3.55 -2.59 11.98
CA LEU A 166 2.30 -3.06 11.42
C LEU A 166 1.14 -2.79 12.35
N SER A 167 0.04 -2.29 11.80
CA SER A 167 -1.25 -2.15 12.49
C SER A 167 -2.36 -2.70 11.61
N LEU A 168 -2.95 -3.83 11.98
CA LEU A 168 -3.98 -4.51 11.23
C LEU A 168 -5.29 -4.57 12.01
N SER A 169 -6.40 -4.36 11.32
CA SER A 169 -7.74 -4.48 11.90
C SER A 169 -8.77 -4.94 10.87
N GLY A 170 -9.86 -5.55 11.32
CA GLY A 170 -10.88 -6.09 10.42
C GLY A 170 -10.51 -7.50 9.95
N SER A 171 -10.45 -7.71 8.64
CA SER A 171 -10.06 -8.97 7.97
C SER A 171 -8.95 -8.68 6.96
N SER A 172 -7.87 -8.10 7.44
CA SER A 172 -6.78 -7.59 6.59
C SER A 172 -5.57 -8.51 6.64
N ASP A 173 -4.96 -8.75 5.47
CA ASP A 173 -3.80 -9.63 5.36
C ASP A 173 -2.53 -8.82 5.00
N PHE A 174 -1.44 -9.16 5.69
CA PHE A 174 -0.11 -8.62 5.37
C PHE A 174 0.89 -9.74 5.11
N GLU A 175 1.60 -9.64 4.01
CA GLU A 175 2.70 -10.55 3.67
C GLU A 175 4.00 -9.78 3.46
N MET A 176 5.10 -10.28 4.06
CA MET A 176 6.43 -9.71 3.83
C MET A 176 7.52 -10.77 3.81
N ASN A 177 8.43 -10.62 2.81
CA ASN A 177 9.63 -11.45 2.65
C ASN A 177 10.88 -10.56 2.67
N GLY A 178 11.97 -11.00 3.33
CA GLY A 178 13.22 -10.23 3.43
C GLY A 178 13.86 -10.32 4.80
N LYS A 179 14.46 -9.23 5.26
CA LYS A 179 15.11 -9.19 6.59
C LYS A 179 15.09 -7.79 7.21
N GLY A 180 15.18 -7.75 8.54
CA GLY A 180 15.27 -6.51 9.31
C GLY A 180 15.72 -6.78 10.74
N SER A 181 15.81 -5.75 11.57
CA SER A 181 16.20 -5.91 12.97
C SER A 181 15.01 -5.92 13.92
N VAL A 182 14.00 -5.09 13.67
CA VAL A 182 12.90 -4.90 14.60
C VAL A 182 11.56 -4.99 13.88
N VAL A 183 10.67 -5.82 14.42
CA VAL A 183 9.27 -5.89 13.97
C VAL A 183 8.33 -5.58 15.14
N ASN A 184 7.42 -4.62 14.94
CA ASN A 184 6.35 -4.28 15.88
C ASN A 184 5.01 -4.54 15.22
N VAL A 185 4.16 -5.35 15.84
CA VAL A 185 2.86 -5.74 15.28
C VAL A 185 1.75 -5.50 16.28
N VAL A 186 0.70 -4.84 15.83
CA VAL A 186 -0.60 -4.80 16.49
C VAL A 186 -1.63 -5.34 15.49
N ALA A 187 -2.27 -6.47 15.83
CA ALA A 187 -3.28 -7.09 14.98
C ALA A 187 -4.54 -7.39 15.77
N SER A 188 -5.69 -7.13 15.17
CA SER A 188 -6.99 -7.35 15.79
C SER A 188 -8.05 -7.76 14.75
N GLY A 189 -9.14 -8.36 15.21
CA GLY A 189 -10.19 -8.86 14.32
C GLY A 189 -9.88 -10.28 13.83
N SER A 190 -9.80 -10.48 12.53
CA SER A 190 -9.45 -11.75 11.87
C SER A 190 -8.34 -11.48 10.82
N SER A 191 -7.24 -10.90 11.28
CA SER A 191 -6.16 -10.42 10.41
C SER A 191 -4.97 -11.37 10.42
N ASP A 192 -4.40 -11.64 9.25
CA ASP A 192 -3.24 -12.52 9.11
C ASP A 192 -1.96 -11.75 8.80
N VAL A 193 -0.85 -12.11 9.49
CA VAL A 193 0.50 -11.58 9.27
C VAL A 193 1.43 -12.70 8.83
N LYS A 194 1.73 -12.77 7.54
CA LYS A 194 2.53 -13.81 6.90
C LYS A 194 3.96 -13.33 6.65
N MET A 195 4.87 -13.61 7.60
CA MET A 195 6.27 -13.18 7.58
C MET A 195 7.25 -14.35 7.83
N SER A 196 6.86 -15.59 7.53
CA SER A 196 7.75 -16.76 7.74
C SER A 196 9.09 -16.64 7.00
N ASP A 197 9.11 -15.95 5.86
CA ASP A 197 10.30 -15.69 5.04
C ASP A 197 10.88 -14.28 5.29
N PHE A 198 10.47 -13.62 6.37
CA PHE A 198 11.09 -12.40 6.87
C PHE A 198 11.87 -12.72 8.16
N HIS A 199 13.18 -12.46 8.11
CA HIS A 199 14.09 -12.71 9.23
C HIS A 199 14.29 -11.44 10.05
N THR A 200 13.95 -11.49 11.35
CA THR A 200 14.17 -10.38 12.27
C THR A 200 14.94 -10.78 13.51
N GLU A 201 15.59 -9.83 14.16
CA GLU A 201 16.24 -10.04 15.45
C GLU A 201 15.22 -10.01 16.58
N THR A 202 14.35 -9.00 16.60
CA THR A 202 13.41 -8.78 17.69
C THR A 202 11.97 -8.59 17.19
N LEU A 203 11.02 -9.13 17.97
CA LEU A 203 9.60 -8.97 17.75
C LEU A 203 8.93 -8.37 19.01
N GLN A 204 8.15 -7.31 18.82
CA GLN A 204 7.15 -6.86 19.78
C GLN A 204 5.76 -7.06 19.19
N VAL A 205 4.90 -7.82 19.86
CA VAL A 205 3.62 -8.24 19.31
C VAL A 205 2.44 -8.02 20.25
N SER A 206 1.33 -7.54 19.72
CA SER A 206 0.05 -7.47 20.41
C SER A 206 -1.03 -7.97 19.46
N ILE A 207 -1.49 -9.20 19.67
CA ILE A 207 -2.48 -9.84 18.80
C ILE A 207 -3.76 -10.14 19.62
N SER A 208 -4.89 -9.85 19.03
CA SER A 208 -6.19 -10.10 19.65
C SER A 208 -7.24 -10.54 18.62
N GLY A 209 -8.36 -11.11 19.11
CA GLY A 209 -9.41 -11.62 18.24
C GLY A 209 -9.10 -13.03 17.73
N SER A 210 -9.16 -13.24 16.43
CA SER A 210 -8.84 -14.50 15.74
C SER A 210 -7.75 -14.26 14.69
N SER A 211 -6.70 -13.56 15.09
CA SER A 211 -5.62 -13.13 14.18
C SER A 211 -4.40 -14.04 14.32
N ASP A 212 -3.84 -14.43 13.18
CA ASP A 212 -2.69 -15.32 13.12
C ASP A 212 -1.43 -14.59 12.61
N MET A 213 -0.28 -14.95 13.19
CA MET A 213 1.02 -14.43 12.74
C MET A 213 2.03 -15.57 12.56
N SER A 214 2.81 -15.49 11.49
CA SER A 214 3.98 -16.35 11.24
C SER A 214 5.22 -15.51 10.93
N ILE A 215 6.39 -15.84 11.56
CA ILE A 215 7.63 -15.05 11.43
C ILE A 215 8.87 -15.87 11.80
N THR A 216 10.05 -15.47 11.28
CA THR A 216 11.35 -16.01 11.71
C THR A 216 12.09 -14.99 12.59
N ILE A 217 12.42 -15.39 13.85
CA ILE A 217 12.99 -14.50 14.88
C ILE A 217 14.28 -15.14 15.44
N SER A 218 15.35 -14.34 15.57
CA SER A 218 16.65 -14.87 16.00
C SER A 218 17.03 -14.57 17.46
N GLN A 219 16.52 -13.47 18.07
CA GLN A 219 16.99 -13.07 19.41
C GLN A 219 15.87 -13.05 20.45
N LYS A 220 14.82 -12.25 20.27
CA LYS A 220 13.81 -12.06 21.32
C LYS A 220 12.43 -11.73 20.77
N ALA A 221 11.41 -12.29 21.41
CA ALA A 221 10.02 -11.87 21.20
C ALA A 221 9.34 -11.50 22.52
N THR A 222 8.58 -10.41 22.51
CA THR A 222 7.82 -9.91 23.67
C THR A 222 6.43 -9.47 23.25
N GLY A 223 5.46 -9.52 24.18
CA GLY A 223 4.13 -8.98 23.91
C GLY A 223 3.01 -9.81 24.47
N THR A 224 1.83 -9.68 23.85
CA THR A 224 0.60 -10.32 24.33
C THR A 224 -0.21 -10.91 23.18
N LEU A 225 -0.76 -12.09 23.41
CA LEU A 225 -1.74 -12.74 22.56
C LEU A 225 -3.01 -12.97 23.35
N SER A 226 -4.17 -12.68 22.77
CA SER A 226 -5.46 -12.86 23.43
C SER A 226 -6.56 -13.29 22.44
N GLY A 227 -7.65 -13.85 22.95
CA GLY A 227 -8.73 -14.37 22.12
C GLY A 227 -8.43 -15.79 21.61
N ALA A 228 -8.57 -16.02 20.32
CA ALA A 228 -8.22 -17.26 19.62
C ALA A 228 -7.12 -17.01 18.59
N SER A 229 -6.04 -16.37 19.02
CA SER A 229 -4.94 -15.94 18.14
C SER A 229 -3.72 -16.84 18.25
N SER A 230 -2.92 -16.94 17.19
CA SER A 230 -1.69 -17.73 17.20
C SER A 230 -0.46 -16.95 16.73
N LEU A 231 0.69 -17.24 17.35
CA LEU A 231 2.00 -16.85 16.88
C LEU A 231 2.79 -18.11 16.53
N ARG A 232 3.05 -18.32 15.24
CA ARG A 232 3.93 -19.37 14.73
C ARG A 232 5.30 -18.79 14.41
N TYR A 233 6.37 -19.30 15.00
CA TYR A 233 7.68 -18.74 14.76
C TYR A 233 8.73 -19.81 14.46
N ARG A 234 9.78 -19.40 13.71
CA ARG A 234 11.01 -20.13 13.48
C ARG A 234 12.17 -19.39 14.12
N GLY A 235 13.30 -20.11 14.30
CA GLY A 235 14.51 -19.57 14.90
C GLY A 235 14.63 -19.83 16.39
N ASP A 236 15.67 -19.29 17.03
CA ASP A 236 16.04 -19.61 18.41
C ASP A 236 15.81 -18.44 19.39
N ALA A 237 14.81 -17.62 19.10
CA ALA A 237 14.49 -16.46 19.93
C ALA A 237 14.02 -16.86 21.34
N ASP A 238 14.41 -16.05 22.32
CA ASP A 238 13.79 -16.04 23.64
C ASP A 238 12.36 -15.48 23.57
N ILE A 239 11.37 -16.32 23.85
CA ILE A 239 9.95 -15.98 23.85
C ILE A 239 9.36 -15.82 25.26
N SER A 240 10.19 -15.86 26.31
CA SER A 240 9.73 -15.80 27.71
C SER A 240 8.95 -14.51 28.04
N GLY A 241 9.12 -13.46 27.22
CA GLY A 241 8.38 -12.20 27.33
C GLY A 241 7.00 -12.20 26.67
N ILE A 242 6.54 -13.31 26.08
CA ILE A 242 5.19 -13.43 25.49
C ILE A 242 4.20 -13.91 26.56
N LYS A 243 3.08 -13.20 26.65
CA LYS A 243 1.96 -13.57 27.52
C LYS A 243 0.76 -13.97 26.68
N THR A 244 0.13 -15.07 27.00
CA THR A 244 -1.06 -15.57 26.30
C THR A 244 -2.29 -15.56 27.23
N SER A 245 -3.46 -15.34 26.66
CA SER A 245 -4.75 -15.43 27.37
C SER A 245 -5.87 -15.90 26.43
N GLY A 246 -6.92 -16.48 27.00
CA GLY A 246 -7.98 -17.12 26.20
C GLY A 246 -7.51 -18.42 25.56
N SER A 247 -7.85 -18.64 24.31
CA SER A 247 -7.42 -19.80 23.50
C SER A 247 -6.23 -19.47 22.59
N SER A 248 -5.42 -18.49 22.98
CA SER A 248 -4.26 -18.09 22.17
C SER A 248 -3.01 -18.96 22.45
N GLU A 249 -2.20 -19.17 21.43
CA GLU A 249 -1.05 -20.08 21.49
C GLU A 249 0.20 -19.52 20.81
N VAL A 250 1.37 -20.02 21.25
CA VAL A 250 2.66 -19.78 20.61
C VAL A 250 3.28 -21.10 20.19
N ILE A 251 3.57 -21.24 18.90
CA ILE A 251 4.01 -22.48 18.29
C ILE A 251 5.39 -22.27 17.65
N LYS A 252 6.38 -23.06 18.02
CA LYS A 252 7.67 -23.14 17.31
C LYS A 252 7.54 -24.14 16.15
N LEU A 253 7.93 -23.71 14.92
CA LEU A 253 7.90 -24.48 13.68
C LEU A 253 9.24 -25.16 13.39
#